data_14efc6002308b46cd3553df1d6db30ec
#
_entry.id   14efc6002308b46cd3553df1d6db30ec
#
_cell.length_a   1.000
_cell.length_b   1.000
_cell.length_c   1.000
_cell.angle_alpha   90.00
_cell.angle_beta   90.00
_cell.angle_gamma   90.00
#
_symmetry.space_group_name_H-M   'P 1'
#
loop_
_entity.id
_entity.type
_entity.pdbx_description
1 polymer ?
#
loop_
_entity_poly.entity_id
_entity_poly.type
_entity_poly.pdbx_seq_one_letter_code
_entity_poly.pdbx_strand_id
1 'polypeptide(L)'
;FLYIGAGLGMGAAALVRKARGSEKKEAKLTAKELPYTIAMILLDIAAPICLLLGLRSESAANVSLLNNFEIVATALIALAVFKEKISLRLLAGIAFVVLSCALLSVSDFSRLQFSYGSLFVLLACVCWGLENNCTRKISSKDPLQIVLLKGIFLGLGSIVIGLCIGERVTNVWSVIAVLGVGLVAYGLSIFFYVYAQRLLGAARTSAYYAIAPFIGTLLSLAIFREIPPYPYYIALALMAAGAWLCSGDKPRFRKRGKINEAEREDENACPQGEKRNDAGEKGA
;
A
#
# COMPACT_ATOMS: atom_id res chain seq x y z
N PHE A 1 -9.59 12.22 9.95
CA PHE A 1 -8.89 12.14 11.24
C PHE A 1 -8.07 10.85 11.40
N LEU A 2 -8.50 9.68 10.86
CA LEU A 2 -7.74 8.43 10.91
C LEU A 2 -6.31 8.59 10.34
N TYR A 3 -6.18 9.19 9.18
CA TYR A 3 -4.87 9.45 8.57
C TYR A 3 -4.02 10.46 9.36
N ILE A 4 -4.66 11.49 9.97
CA ILE A 4 -3.94 12.40 10.87
C ILE A 4 -3.39 11.63 12.07
N GLY A 5 -4.19 10.74 12.68
CA GLY A 5 -3.73 9.88 13.77
C GLY A 5 -2.53 9.02 13.36
N ALA A 6 -2.57 8.43 12.17
CA ALA A 6 -1.45 7.68 11.60
C ALA A 6 -0.19 8.57 11.43
N GLY A 7 -0.36 9.77 10.85
CA GLY A 7 0.74 10.71 10.65
C GLY A 7 1.37 11.18 11.96
N LEU A 8 0.56 11.58 12.94
CA LEU A 8 1.03 12.00 14.26
C LEU A 8 1.76 10.87 14.99
N GLY A 9 1.19 9.66 14.98
CA GLY A 9 1.80 8.51 15.63
C GLY A 9 3.13 8.09 14.99
N MET A 10 3.21 8.04 13.66
CA MET A 10 4.46 7.72 12.98
C MET A 10 5.47 8.86 13.09
N GLY A 11 5.02 10.12 13.16
CA GLY A 11 5.86 11.27 13.46
C GLY A 11 6.48 11.16 14.85
N ALA A 12 5.68 10.84 15.88
CA ALA A 12 6.18 10.60 17.23
C ALA A 12 7.18 9.43 17.27
N ALA A 13 6.89 8.32 16.58
CA ALA A 13 7.81 7.20 16.47
C ALA A 13 9.15 7.59 15.80
N ALA A 14 9.09 8.43 14.78
CA ALA A 14 10.30 8.95 14.11
C ALA A 14 11.13 9.84 15.04
N LEU A 15 10.48 10.71 15.84
CA LEU A 15 11.14 11.55 16.82
C LEU A 15 11.80 10.73 17.93
N VAL A 16 11.10 9.73 18.47
CA VAL A 16 11.65 8.81 19.48
C VAL A 16 12.86 8.03 18.93
N ARG A 17 12.77 7.55 17.68
CA ARG A 17 13.89 6.87 16.99
C ARG A 17 15.11 7.78 16.89
N LYS A 18 14.90 9.05 16.50
CA LYS A 18 15.95 10.05 16.41
C LYS A 18 16.56 10.37 17.78
N ALA A 19 15.74 10.56 18.81
CA ALA A 19 16.19 10.86 20.16
C ALA A 19 17.01 9.72 20.80
N ARG A 20 16.69 8.46 20.46
CA ARG A 20 17.45 7.29 20.94
C ARG A 20 18.75 7.00 20.18
N GLY A 21 19.12 7.84 19.21
CA GLY A 21 20.32 7.61 18.38
C GLY A 21 20.28 6.31 17.56
N SER A 22 19.13 5.63 17.53
CA SER A 22 18.92 4.39 16.79
C SER A 22 18.57 4.70 15.33
N GLU A 23 19.41 5.52 14.68
CA GLU A 23 19.27 5.71 13.24
C GLU A 23 19.72 4.44 12.52
N LYS A 24 18.79 3.49 12.32
CA LYS A 24 18.95 2.59 11.19
C LYS A 24 19.10 3.49 9.97
N LYS A 25 20.19 3.33 9.21
CA LYS A 25 20.47 4.10 7.99
C LYS A 25 19.45 3.75 6.89
N GLU A 26 18.19 4.07 7.13
CA GLU A 26 17.15 3.96 6.11
C GLU A 26 17.32 5.12 5.13
N ALA A 27 17.26 4.80 3.84
CA ALA A 27 17.38 5.83 2.81
C ALA A 27 16.17 6.76 2.85
N LYS A 28 16.40 8.06 2.97
CA LYS A 28 15.33 9.08 2.95
C LYS A 28 14.77 9.24 1.54
N LEU A 29 13.53 9.74 1.45
CA LEU A 29 12.94 10.16 0.18
C LEU A 29 13.75 11.35 -0.38
N THR A 30 13.95 11.32 -1.69
CA THR A 30 14.66 12.38 -2.43
C THR A 30 13.74 12.95 -3.52
N ALA A 31 14.16 14.00 -4.20
CA ALA A 31 13.41 14.61 -5.31
C ALA A 31 13.09 13.61 -6.46
N LYS A 32 13.88 12.53 -6.59
CA LYS A 32 13.63 11.48 -7.61
C LYS A 32 12.36 10.67 -7.34
N GLU A 33 11.97 10.53 -6.08
CA GLU A 33 10.77 9.81 -5.67
C GLU A 33 9.52 10.72 -5.62
N LEU A 34 9.69 12.03 -5.77
CA LEU A 34 8.61 13.01 -5.65
C LEU A 34 7.39 12.72 -6.56
N PRO A 35 7.55 12.35 -7.85
CA PRO A 35 6.42 12.03 -8.71
C PRO A 35 5.57 10.87 -8.18
N TYR A 36 6.23 9.81 -7.68
CA TYR A 36 5.54 8.67 -7.10
C TYR A 36 4.88 9.01 -5.77
N THR A 37 5.51 9.87 -4.96
CA THR A 37 4.94 10.34 -3.68
C THR A 37 3.69 11.19 -3.91
N ILE A 38 3.72 12.11 -4.87
CA ILE A 38 2.58 12.94 -5.23
C ILE A 38 1.45 12.06 -5.81
N ALA A 39 1.78 11.16 -6.74
CA ALA A 39 0.79 10.23 -7.31
C ALA A 39 0.14 9.37 -6.22
N MET A 40 0.92 8.82 -5.29
CA MET A 40 0.43 8.05 -4.15
C MET A 40 -0.60 8.84 -3.33
N ILE A 41 -0.29 10.12 -3.00
CA ILE A 41 -1.18 10.97 -2.20
C ILE A 41 -2.46 11.30 -2.96
N LEU A 42 -2.35 11.74 -4.22
CA LEU A 42 -3.50 12.13 -5.03
C LEU A 42 -4.44 10.95 -5.31
N LEU A 43 -3.88 9.78 -5.63
CA LEU A 43 -4.67 8.57 -5.89
C LEU A 43 -5.37 8.07 -4.63
N ASP A 44 -4.73 8.17 -3.48
CA ASP A 44 -5.29 7.77 -2.18
C ASP A 44 -6.37 8.76 -1.68
N ILE A 45 -6.41 9.98 -2.19
CA ILE A 45 -7.51 10.92 -2.00
C ILE A 45 -8.64 10.63 -3.01
N ALA A 46 -8.32 10.39 -4.28
CA ALA A 46 -9.29 10.20 -5.33
C ALA A 46 -10.08 8.88 -5.17
N ALA A 47 -9.42 7.80 -4.76
CA ALA A 47 -10.04 6.49 -4.64
C ALA A 47 -11.22 6.44 -3.66
N PRO A 48 -11.13 6.93 -2.40
CA PRO A 48 -12.27 6.98 -1.50
C PRO A 48 -13.40 7.87 -2.01
N ILE A 49 -13.11 8.96 -2.72
CA ILE A 49 -14.13 9.81 -3.33
C ILE A 49 -14.91 9.02 -4.38
N CYS A 50 -14.21 8.32 -5.27
CA CYS A 50 -14.83 7.46 -6.27
C CYS A 50 -15.66 6.35 -5.59
N LEU A 51 -15.13 5.70 -4.55
CA LEU A 51 -15.85 4.68 -3.80
C LEU A 51 -17.15 5.23 -3.19
N LEU A 52 -17.10 6.41 -2.55
CA LEU A 52 -18.28 7.04 -1.95
C LEU A 52 -19.34 7.41 -3.00
N LEU A 53 -18.92 7.86 -4.19
CA LEU A 53 -19.83 8.11 -5.30
C LEU A 53 -20.49 6.81 -5.79
N GLY A 54 -19.71 5.72 -5.84
CA GLY A 54 -20.23 4.39 -6.16
C GLY A 54 -21.25 3.90 -5.13
N LEU A 55 -20.97 4.06 -3.84
CA LEU A 55 -21.84 3.66 -2.73
C LEU A 55 -23.21 4.39 -2.72
N ARG A 56 -23.31 5.57 -3.31
CA ARG A 56 -24.58 6.30 -3.42
C ARG A 56 -25.56 5.67 -4.40
N SER A 57 -25.05 4.90 -5.36
CA SER A 57 -25.87 4.37 -6.49
C SER A 57 -25.91 2.85 -6.51
N GLU A 58 -25.12 2.18 -5.66
CA GLU A 58 -24.95 0.73 -5.64
C GLU A 58 -25.33 0.12 -4.30
N SER A 59 -25.72 -1.16 -4.32
CA SER A 59 -25.85 -1.93 -3.09
C SER A 59 -24.50 -2.19 -2.44
N ALA A 60 -24.46 -2.27 -1.11
CA ALA A 60 -23.24 -2.57 -0.36
C ALA A 60 -22.61 -3.91 -0.79
N ALA A 61 -23.43 -4.91 -1.15
CA ALA A 61 -22.97 -6.21 -1.65
C ALA A 61 -22.25 -6.08 -2.99
N ASN A 62 -22.82 -5.30 -3.93
CA ASN A 62 -22.22 -5.07 -5.24
C ASN A 62 -20.89 -4.29 -5.11
N VAL A 63 -20.86 -3.24 -4.28
CA VAL A 63 -19.64 -2.48 -3.99
C VAL A 63 -18.58 -3.39 -3.38
N SER A 64 -18.93 -4.23 -2.40
CA SER A 64 -17.99 -5.14 -1.74
C SER A 64 -17.40 -6.15 -2.72
N LEU A 65 -18.23 -6.69 -3.65
CA LEU A 65 -17.75 -7.58 -4.71
C LEU A 65 -16.76 -6.86 -5.64
N LEU A 66 -17.18 -5.72 -6.18
CA LEU A 66 -16.37 -4.96 -7.14
C LEU A 66 -15.07 -4.46 -6.52
N ASN A 67 -15.08 -4.12 -5.23
CA ASN A 67 -13.89 -3.63 -4.53
C ASN A 67 -12.74 -4.66 -4.50
N ASN A 68 -13.05 -5.95 -4.59
CA ASN A 68 -12.02 -6.99 -4.72
C ASN A 68 -11.21 -6.87 -6.02
N PHE A 69 -11.73 -6.12 -7.01
CA PHE A 69 -11.03 -5.85 -8.26
C PHE A 69 -9.75 -5.02 -8.03
N GLU A 70 -9.59 -4.34 -6.90
CA GLU A 70 -8.35 -3.68 -6.49
C GLU A 70 -7.14 -4.62 -6.57
N ILE A 71 -7.29 -5.86 -6.14
CA ILE A 71 -6.22 -6.88 -6.16
C ILE A 71 -5.80 -7.17 -7.60
N VAL A 72 -6.80 -7.32 -8.48
CA VAL A 72 -6.57 -7.56 -9.91
C VAL A 72 -5.92 -6.34 -10.55
N ALA A 73 -6.46 -5.14 -10.30
CA ALA A 73 -5.92 -3.89 -10.81
C ALA A 73 -4.46 -3.69 -10.36
N THR A 74 -4.16 -3.91 -9.07
CA THR A 74 -2.79 -3.85 -8.53
C THR A 74 -1.85 -4.79 -9.29
N ALA A 75 -2.26 -6.04 -9.51
CA ALA A 75 -1.44 -7.03 -10.19
C ALA A 75 -1.23 -6.71 -11.69
N LEU A 76 -2.29 -6.31 -12.38
CA LEU A 76 -2.21 -5.94 -13.80
C LEU A 76 -1.33 -4.70 -14.01
N ILE A 77 -1.48 -3.68 -13.16
CA ILE A 77 -0.67 -2.47 -13.20
C ILE A 77 0.80 -2.79 -12.88
N ALA A 78 1.05 -3.63 -11.86
CA ALA A 78 2.40 -4.09 -11.52
C ALA A 78 3.07 -4.75 -12.71
N LEU A 79 2.35 -5.63 -13.43
CA LEU A 79 2.85 -6.33 -14.60
C LEU A 79 3.06 -5.38 -15.80
N ALA A 80 2.03 -4.62 -16.18
CA ALA A 80 2.00 -3.86 -17.43
C ALA A 80 2.82 -2.56 -17.36
N VAL A 81 2.65 -1.78 -16.26
CA VAL A 81 3.25 -0.45 -16.12
C VAL A 81 4.59 -0.52 -15.42
N PHE A 82 4.65 -1.22 -14.28
CA PHE A 82 5.86 -1.28 -13.45
C PHE A 82 6.79 -2.45 -13.81
N LYS A 83 6.37 -3.30 -14.79
CA LYS A 83 7.15 -4.44 -15.29
C LYS A 83 7.60 -5.39 -14.17
N GLU A 84 6.77 -5.52 -13.15
CA GLU A 84 7.00 -6.49 -12.08
C GLU A 84 6.83 -7.91 -12.63
N LYS A 85 7.75 -8.82 -12.30
CA LYS A 85 7.67 -10.20 -12.79
C LYS A 85 6.63 -10.97 -11.97
N ILE A 86 5.48 -11.23 -12.56
CA ILE A 86 4.40 -12.04 -12.00
C ILE A 86 4.47 -13.42 -12.63
N SER A 87 4.58 -14.47 -11.79
CA SER A 87 4.54 -15.85 -12.28
C SER A 87 3.10 -16.30 -12.50
N LEU A 88 2.89 -17.31 -13.34
CA LEU A 88 1.58 -17.94 -13.50
C LEU A 88 1.03 -18.49 -12.19
N ARG A 89 1.91 -18.98 -11.31
CA ARG A 89 1.53 -19.46 -9.98
C ARG A 89 0.97 -18.33 -9.11
N LEU A 90 1.60 -17.15 -9.12
CA LEU A 90 1.10 -15.97 -8.40
C LEU A 90 -0.22 -15.50 -8.99
N LEU A 91 -0.36 -15.49 -10.32
CA LEU A 91 -1.60 -15.12 -10.99
C LEU A 91 -2.75 -16.07 -10.63
N ALA A 92 -2.50 -17.38 -10.63
CA ALA A 92 -3.48 -18.37 -10.16
C ALA A 92 -3.84 -18.14 -8.69
N GLY A 93 -2.86 -17.86 -7.81
CA GLY A 93 -3.11 -17.51 -6.41
C GLY A 93 -4.01 -16.29 -6.25
N ILE A 94 -3.75 -15.22 -7.03
CA ILE A 94 -4.59 -14.01 -7.07
C ILE A 94 -6.02 -14.35 -7.51
N ALA A 95 -6.19 -15.20 -8.54
CA ALA A 95 -7.52 -15.62 -9.00
C ALA A 95 -8.31 -16.37 -7.88
N PHE A 96 -7.66 -17.27 -7.15
CA PHE A 96 -8.27 -17.95 -6.00
C PHE A 96 -8.66 -16.98 -4.88
N VAL A 97 -7.78 -15.99 -4.56
CA VAL A 97 -8.06 -14.95 -3.57
C VAL A 97 -9.26 -14.10 -3.99
N VAL A 98 -9.30 -13.64 -5.24
CA VAL A 98 -10.42 -12.83 -5.77
C VAL A 98 -11.72 -13.63 -5.75
N LEU A 99 -11.70 -14.89 -6.17
CA LEU A 99 -12.88 -15.77 -6.12
C LEU A 99 -13.37 -15.98 -4.68
N SER A 100 -12.45 -16.18 -3.74
CA SER A 100 -12.76 -16.30 -2.31
C SER A 100 -13.44 -15.04 -1.77
N CYS A 101 -12.87 -13.86 -2.04
CA CYS A 101 -13.45 -12.59 -1.63
C CYS A 101 -14.80 -12.34 -2.30
N ALA A 102 -14.97 -12.72 -3.56
CA ALA A 102 -16.21 -12.62 -4.29
C ALA A 102 -17.33 -13.47 -3.63
N LEU A 103 -17.03 -14.70 -3.26
CA LEU A 103 -17.95 -15.58 -2.54
C LEU A 103 -18.35 -15.03 -1.16
N LEU A 104 -17.41 -14.38 -0.46
CA LEU A 104 -17.67 -13.78 0.84
C LEU A 104 -18.53 -12.52 0.72
N SER A 105 -18.36 -11.75 -0.36
CA SER A 105 -19.02 -10.46 -0.56
C SER A 105 -20.48 -10.57 -1.05
N VAL A 106 -20.87 -11.68 -1.66
CA VAL A 106 -22.17 -11.83 -2.34
C VAL A 106 -23.03 -12.86 -1.66
N SER A 107 -24.13 -12.40 -1.08
CA SER A 107 -25.18 -13.28 -0.53
C SER A 107 -26.21 -13.73 -1.60
N ASP A 108 -26.39 -12.94 -2.65
CA ASP A 108 -27.37 -13.20 -3.72
C ASP A 108 -26.88 -12.66 -5.07
N PHE A 109 -26.44 -13.56 -5.94
CA PHE A 109 -25.93 -13.23 -7.27
C PHE A 109 -26.99 -12.69 -8.23
N SER A 110 -28.28 -12.96 -7.97
CA SER A 110 -29.38 -12.51 -8.83
C SER A 110 -29.61 -10.99 -8.76
N ARG A 111 -29.11 -10.34 -7.72
CA ARG A 111 -29.23 -8.89 -7.49
C ARG A 111 -28.07 -8.07 -7.97
N LEU A 112 -27.06 -8.70 -8.60
CA LEU A 112 -25.92 -7.98 -9.13
C LEU A 112 -26.32 -7.28 -10.43
N GLN A 113 -26.13 -5.97 -10.45
CA GLN A 113 -26.37 -5.13 -11.62
C GLN A 113 -25.17 -4.23 -11.87
N PHE A 114 -24.89 -3.96 -13.15
CA PHE A 114 -23.84 -3.02 -13.52
C PHE A 114 -24.47 -1.66 -13.80
N SER A 115 -24.05 -0.67 -13.06
CA SER A 115 -24.56 0.71 -13.16
C SER A 115 -23.41 1.73 -13.26
N TYR A 116 -23.76 3.01 -13.35
CA TYR A 116 -22.76 4.09 -13.24
C TYR A 116 -22.02 4.06 -11.91
N GLY A 117 -22.66 3.64 -10.81
CA GLY A 117 -22.01 3.44 -9.53
C GLY A 117 -20.90 2.37 -9.58
N SER A 118 -21.15 1.28 -10.30
CA SER A 118 -20.16 0.23 -10.53
C SER A 118 -18.89 0.76 -11.20
N LEU A 119 -19.01 1.70 -12.16
CA LEU A 119 -17.86 2.35 -12.80
C LEU A 119 -17.02 3.15 -11.80
N PHE A 120 -17.67 3.88 -10.89
CA PHE A 120 -16.93 4.62 -9.84
C PHE A 120 -16.20 3.69 -8.89
N VAL A 121 -16.79 2.56 -8.50
CA VAL A 121 -16.11 1.55 -7.67
C VAL A 121 -14.90 0.97 -8.39
N LEU A 122 -15.04 0.60 -9.67
CA LEU A 122 -13.91 0.11 -10.47
C LEU A 122 -12.82 1.17 -10.65
N LEU A 123 -13.20 2.44 -10.81
CA LEU A 123 -12.24 3.54 -10.87
C LEU A 123 -11.49 3.70 -9.54
N ALA A 124 -12.18 3.56 -8.40
CA ALA A 124 -11.52 3.53 -7.09
C ALA A 124 -10.50 2.38 -6.99
N CYS A 125 -10.85 1.19 -7.46
CA CYS A 125 -9.94 0.03 -7.50
C CYS A 125 -8.69 0.30 -8.37
N VAL A 126 -8.86 0.94 -9.51
CA VAL A 126 -7.74 1.35 -10.38
C VAL A 126 -6.86 2.39 -9.69
N CYS A 127 -7.46 3.38 -9.03
CA CYS A 127 -6.72 4.39 -8.25
C CYS A 127 -5.88 3.73 -7.13
N TRP A 128 -6.47 2.84 -6.33
CA TRP A 128 -5.73 2.09 -5.31
C TRP A 128 -4.70 1.15 -5.91
N GLY A 129 -5.01 0.50 -7.04
CA GLY A 129 -4.05 -0.34 -7.74
C GLY A 129 -2.81 0.44 -8.21
N LEU A 130 -3.00 1.64 -8.74
CA LEU A 130 -1.91 2.56 -9.10
C LEU A 130 -1.16 3.07 -7.87
N GLU A 131 -1.89 3.47 -6.82
CA GLU A 131 -1.34 3.90 -5.53
C GLU A 131 -0.42 2.83 -4.94
N ASN A 132 -0.90 1.59 -4.83
CA ASN A 132 -0.14 0.45 -4.33
C ASN A 132 1.19 0.27 -5.07
N ASN A 133 1.18 0.42 -6.39
CA ASN A 133 2.36 0.32 -7.22
C ASN A 133 3.32 1.52 -7.04
N CYS A 134 2.79 2.74 -6.90
CA CYS A 134 3.59 3.92 -6.57
C CYS A 134 4.26 3.78 -5.20
N THR A 135 3.50 3.37 -4.18
CA THR A 135 4.02 3.09 -2.84
C THR A 135 5.09 1.99 -2.87
N ARG A 136 4.87 0.92 -3.64
CA ARG A 136 5.87 -0.12 -3.85
C ARG A 136 7.17 0.43 -4.44
N LYS A 137 7.08 1.35 -5.40
CA LYS A 137 8.28 1.95 -6.03
C LYS A 137 9.14 2.71 -5.03
N ILE A 138 8.52 3.41 -4.08
CA ILE A 138 9.21 4.17 -3.03
C ILE A 138 9.47 3.36 -1.75
N SER A 139 8.94 2.14 -1.64
CA SER A 139 9.04 1.30 -0.43
C SER A 139 10.47 0.93 -0.02
N SER A 140 11.46 1.11 -0.90
CA SER A 140 12.90 0.98 -0.58
C SER A 140 13.42 2.08 0.37
N LYS A 141 12.65 3.16 0.53
CA LYS A 141 12.94 4.28 1.43
C LYS A 141 12.36 4.03 2.82
N ASP A 142 12.59 4.96 3.76
CA ASP A 142 12.12 4.81 5.14
C ASP A 142 10.57 4.70 5.20
N PRO A 143 10.01 3.56 5.63
CA PRO A 143 8.56 3.40 5.74
C PRO A 143 7.92 4.39 6.70
N LEU A 144 8.61 4.79 7.78
CA LEU A 144 8.11 5.81 8.70
C LEU A 144 7.87 7.15 7.99
N GLN A 145 8.82 7.56 7.13
CA GLN A 145 8.70 8.79 6.36
C GLN A 145 7.53 8.71 5.35
N ILE A 146 7.36 7.56 4.68
CA ILE A 146 6.27 7.34 3.72
C ILE A 146 4.91 7.46 4.44
N VAL A 147 4.74 6.76 5.57
CA VAL A 147 3.47 6.78 6.31
C VAL A 147 3.20 8.14 6.95
N LEU A 148 4.25 8.83 7.43
CA LEU A 148 4.12 10.21 7.93
C LEU A 148 3.59 11.16 6.86
N LEU A 149 4.16 11.13 5.65
CA LEU A 149 3.70 11.96 4.52
C LEU A 149 2.27 11.58 4.12
N LYS A 150 1.98 10.29 3.95
CA LYS A 150 0.61 9.81 3.71
C LYS A 150 -0.34 10.35 4.78
N GLY A 151 -0.05 10.11 6.04
CA GLY A 151 -0.90 10.50 7.16
C GLY A 151 -1.22 11.99 7.18
N ILE A 152 -0.21 12.83 7.00
CA ILE A 152 -0.39 14.29 7.03
C ILE A 152 -1.15 14.77 5.79
N PHE A 153 -0.67 14.45 4.57
CA PHE A 153 -1.25 15.01 3.35
C PHE A 153 -2.64 14.45 3.03
N LEU A 154 -2.86 13.14 3.22
CA LEU A 154 -4.20 12.56 3.07
C LEU A 154 -5.14 13.06 4.17
N GLY A 155 -4.65 13.13 5.40
CA GLY A 155 -5.45 13.60 6.51
C GLY A 155 -5.89 15.05 6.34
N LEU A 156 -4.99 15.95 5.94
CA LEU A 156 -5.31 17.33 5.63
C LEU A 156 -6.23 17.45 4.41
N GLY A 157 -5.93 16.73 3.33
CA GLY A 157 -6.77 16.70 2.14
C GLY A 157 -8.20 16.23 2.44
N SER A 158 -8.35 15.16 3.23
CA SER A 158 -9.66 14.65 3.64
C SER A 158 -10.42 15.64 4.55
N ILE A 159 -9.73 16.36 5.44
CA ILE A 159 -10.35 17.40 6.28
C ILE A 159 -10.84 18.55 5.42
N VAL A 160 -10.02 19.03 4.47
CA VAL A 160 -10.41 20.12 3.57
C VAL A 160 -11.66 19.72 2.76
N ILE A 161 -11.67 18.51 2.19
CA ILE A 161 -12.82 18.00 1.45
C ILE A 161 -14.06 17.91 2.36
N GLY A 162 -13.93 17.36 3.57
CA GLY A 162 -15.01 17.26 4.54
C GLY A 162 -15.62 18.61 4.86
N LEU A 163 -14.78 19.63 5.09
CA LEU A 163 -15.24 21.01 5.33
C LEU A 163 -15.94 21.61 4.11
N CYS A 164 -15.44 21.36 2.89
CA CYS A 164 -16.06 21.84 1.65
C CYS A 164 -17.45 21.24 1.41
N ILE A 165 -17.70 19.98 1.82
CA ILE A 165 -19.02 19.34 1.71
C ILE A 165 -19.92 19.61 2.93
N GLY A 166 -19.48 20.48 3.87
CA GLY A 166 -20.28 20.91 5.01
C GLY A 166 -20.23 20.01 6.24
N GLU A 167 -19.34 19.02 6.26
CA GLU A 167 -19.14 18.16 7.43
C GLU A 167 -18.59 18.97 8.61
N ARG A 168 -19.13 18.72 9.80
CA ARG A 168 -18.71 19.42 11.04
C ARG A 168 -18.35 18.43 12.14
N VAL A 169 -17.32 18.77 12.88
CA VAL A 169 -16.96 18.03 14.09
C VAL A 169 -17.94 18.42 15.21
N THR A 170 -18.72 17.45 15.68
CA THR A 170 -19.71 17.65 16.72
C THR A 170 -19.23 17.20 18.11
N ASN A 171 -18.27 16.26 18.16
CA ASN A 171 -17.80 15.71 19.42
C ASN A 171 -16.26 15.53 19.42
N VAL A 172 -15.60 16.24 20.31
CA VAL A 172 -14.13 16.21 20.47
C VAL A 172 -13.63 14.84 20.95
N TRP A 173 -14.38 14.16 21.80
CA TRP A 173 -13.99 12.82 22.28
C TRP A 173 -13.97 11.79 21.16
N SER A 174 -14.91 11.89 20.22
CA SER A 174 -14.90 11.05 19.00
C SER A 174 -13.66 11.31 18.16
N VAL A 175 -13.21 12.56 18.06
CA VAL A 175 -11.97 12.90 17.33
C VAL A 175 -10.75 12.25 18.00
N ILE A 176 -10.64 12.36 19.33
CA ILE A 176 -9.53 11.76 20.08
C ILE A 176 -9.52 10.24 19.90
N ALA A 177 -10.68 9.58 20.00
CA ALA A 177 -10.82 8.15 19.77
C ALA A 177 -10.40 7.75 18.35
N VAL A 178 -10.87 8.50 17.34
CA VAL A 178 -10.51 8.26 15.91
C VAL A 178 -9.02 8.50 15.66
N LEU A 179 -8.40 9.49 16.29
CA LEU A 179 -6.96 9.69 16.21
C LEU A 179 -6.18 8.51 16.80
N GLY A 180 -6.63 7.97 17.95
CA GLY A 180 -6.04 6.78 18.57
C GLY A 180 -6.18 5.53 17.69
N VAL A 181 -7.36 5.29 17.15
CA VAL A 181 -7.59 4.21 16.17
C VAL A 181 -6.75 4.43 14.92
N GLY A 182 -6.61 5.67 14.44
CA GLY A 182 -5.78 6.04 13.30
C GLY A 182 -4.32 5.68 13.50
N LEU A 183 -3.76 5.89 14.69
CA LEU A 183 -2.40 5.49 15.01
C LEU A 183 -2.20 3.97 14.86
N VAL A 184 -3.10 3.18 15.46
CA VAL A 184 -2.95 1.71 15.52
C VAL A 184 -3.41 1.06 14.22
N ALA A 185 -4.66 1.30 13.80
CA ALA A 185 -5.26 0.61 12.66
C ALA A 185 -4.74 1.10 11.31
N TYR A 186 -4.36 2.38 11.20
CA TYR A 186 -3.82 2.96 9.96
C TYR A 186 -2.30 3.11 10.03
N GLY A 187 -1.75 3.73 11.07
CA GLY A 187 -0.32 4.01 11.16
C GLY A 187 0.53 2.76 11.12
N LEU A 188 0.31 1.83 12.06
CA LEU A 188 1.03 0.55 12.12
C LEU A 188 0.71 -0.35 10.93
N SER A 189 -0.56 -0.44 10.52
CA SER A 189 -0.99 -1.27 9.40
C SER A 189 -0.31 -0.83 8.10
N ILE A 190 -0.36 0.46 7.75
CA ILE A 190 0.27 0.99 6.55
C ILE A 190 1.79 0.86 6.62
N PHE A 191 2.39 1.07 7.81
CA PHE A 191 3.82 0.87 8.01
C PHE A 191 4.25 -0.57 7.64
N PHE A 192 3.56 -1.57 8.19
CA PHE A 192 3.85 -2.98 7.86
C PHE A 192 3.50 -3.31 6.42
N TYR A 193 2.46 -2.72 5.86
CA TYR A 193 2.08 -2.90 4.46
C TYR A 193 3.19 -2.39 3.52
N VAL A 194 3.70 -1.18 3.72
CA VAL A 194 4.82 -0.62 2.95
C VAL A 194 6.08 -1.48 3.10
N TYR A 195 6.35 -1.96 4.32
CA TYR A 195 7.46 -2.86 4.57
C TYR A 195 7.30 -4.21 3.85
N ALA A 196 6.09 -4.77 3.85
CA ALA A 196 5.76 -5.98 3.10
C ALA A 196 5.90 -5.77 1.59
N GLN A 197 5.42 -4.64 1.06
CA GLN A 197 5.60 -4.29 -0.36
C GLN A 197 7.07 -4.21 -0.76
N ARG A 198 7.95 -3.72 0.11
CA ARG A 198 9.41 -3.72 -0.12
C ARG A 198 9.94 -5.13 -0.37
N LEU A 199 9.45 -6.11 0.39
CA LEU A 199 9.94 -7.48 0.37
C LEU A 199 9.23 -8.36 -0.69
N LEU A 200 7.93 -8.19 -0.88
CA LEU A 200 7.09 -9.10 -1.65
C LEU A 200 6.67 -8.55 -3.02
N GLY A 201 6.69 -7.22 -3.20
CA GLY A 201 6.10 -6.56 -4.36
C GLY A 201 4.63 -6.17 -4.14
N ALA A 202 4.08 -5.33 -5.04
CA ALA A 202 2.72 -4.80 -4.88
C ALA A 202 1.65 -5.89 -5.01
N ALA A 203 1.69 -6.67 -6.08
CA ALA A 203 0.68 -7.69 -6.39
C ALA A 203 0.54 -8.75 -5.28
N ARG A 204 1.68 -9.23 -4.74
CA ARG A 204 1.67 -10.26 -3.70
C ARG A 204 1.21 -9.70 -2.36
N THR A 205 1.63 -8.49 -2.01
CA THR A 205 1.22 -7.83 -0.76
C THR A 205 -0.28 -7.57 -0.77
N SER A 206 -0.84 -7.08 -1.88
CA SER A 206 -2.28 -6.86 -2.04
C SER A 206 -3.07 -8.18 -1.90
N ALA A 207 -2.60 -9.27 -2.53
CA ALA A 207 -3.23 -10.58 -2.40
C ALA A 207 -3.24 -11.09 -0.94
N TYR A 208 -2.16 -10.92 -0.18
CA TYR A 208 -2.13 -11.29 1.24
C TYR A 208 -3.00 -10.39 2.11
N TYR A 209 -3.10 -9.10 1.79
CA TYR A 209 -3.93 -8.17 2.53
C TYR A 209 -5.42 -8.55 2.46
N ALA A 210 -5.84 -9.20 1.38
CA ALA A 210 -7.20 -9.72 1.20
C ALA A 210 -7.65 -10.77 2.24
N ILE A 211 -6.75 -11.25 3.11
CA ILE A 211 -7.12 -12.11 4.24
C ILE A 211 -7.87 -11.35 5.36
N ALA A 212 -7.78 -10.02 5.38
CA ALA A 212 -8.33 -9.19 6.45
C ALA A 212 -9.83 -9.43 6.75
N PRO A 213 -10.76 -9.56 5.77
CA PRO A 213 -12.15 -9.87 6.04
C PRO A 213 -12.34 -11.21 6.76
N PHE A 214 -11.51 -12.20 6.47
CA PHE A 214 -11.57 -13.52 7.11
C PHE A 214 -11.16 -13.46 8.56
N ILE A 215 -10.11 -12.68 8.87
CA ILE A 215 -9.69 -12.42 10.26
C ILE A 215 -10.81 -11.67 10.99
N GLY A 216 -11.42 -10.66 10.36
CA GLY A 216 -12.55 -9.92 10.93
C GLY A 216 -13.72 -10.84 11.29
N THR A 217 -14.09 -11.76 10.41
CA THR A 217 -15.18 -12.73 10.67
C THR A 217 -14.80 -13.70 11.80
N LEU A 218 -13.56 -14.19 11.86
CA LEU A 218 -13.11 -15.04 12.96
C LEU A 218 -13.12 -14.30 14.31
N LEU A 219 -12.74 -13.02 14.33
CA LEU A 219 -12.85 -12.19 15.52
C LEU A 219 -14.31 -11.94 15.93
N SER A 220 -15.21 -11.72 14.96
CA SER A 220 -16.65 -11.58 15.21
C SER A 220 -17.21 -12.86 15.84
N LEU A 221 -16.85 -14.04 15.32
CA LEU A 221 -17.22 -15.32 15.92
C LEU A 221 -16.72 -15.45 17.36
N ALA A 222 -15.44 -15.06 17.61
CA ALA A 222 -14.84 -15.17 18.95
C ALA A 222 -15.46 -14.21 19.97
N ILE A 223 -15.80 -12.98 19.56
CA ILE A 223 -16.29 -11.92 20.45
C ILE A 223 -17.81 -12.00 20.59
N PHE A 224 -18.53 -12.07 19.48
CA PHE A 224 -20.00 -12.00 19.42
C PHE A 224 -20.68 -13.38 19.35
N ARG A 225 -19.90 -14.46 19.14
CA ARG A 225 -20.38 -15.84 18.96
C ARG A 225 -21.33 -16.01 17.77
N GLU A 226 -21.20 -15.15 16.77
CA GLU A 226 -21.94 -15.24 15.53
C GLU A 226 -21.32 -16.30 14.62
N ILE A 227 -22.08 -17.36 14.33
CA ILE A 227 -21.60 -18.44 13.45
C ILE A 227 -21.65 -17.98 12.00
N PRO A 228 -20.51 -17.97 11.28
CA PRO A 228 -20.49 -17.58 9.88
C PRO A 228 -21.37 -18.48 9.00
N PRO A 229 -22.01 -17.94 7.95
CA PRO A 229 -22.81 -18.73 7.02
C PRO A 229 -21.95 -19.73 6.23
N TYR A 230 -22.57 -20.80 5.74
CA TYR A 230 -21.88 -21.89 5.04
C TYR A 230 -20.91 -21.43 3.91
N PRO A 231 -21.23 -20.43 3.06
CA PRO A 231 -20.31 -19.95 2.03
C PRO A 231 -18.97 -19.44 2.56
N TYR A 232 -18.92 -18.98 3.81
CA TYR A 232 -17.69 -18.54 4.45
C TYR A 232 -16.61 -19.64 4.51
N TYR A 233 -16.99 -20.85 4.82
CA TYR A 233 -16.04 -21.98 4.95
C TYR A 233 -15.45 -22.37 3.60
N ILE A 234 -16.24 -22.29 2.51
CA ILE A 234 -15.75 -22.50 1.14
C ILE A 234 -14.80 -21.36 0.76
N ALA A 235 -15.19 -20.11 1.03
CA ALA A 235 -14.35 -18.95 0.78
C ALA A 235 -13.02 -19.03 1.55
N LEU A 236 -13.05 -19.46 2.82
CA LEU A 236 -11.83 -19.64 3.63
C LEU A 236 -10.91 -20.71 3.04
N ALA A 237 -11.42 -21.82 2.54
CA ALA A 237 -10.62 -22.87 1.89
C ALA A 237 -9.95 -22.33 0.59
N LEU A 238 -10.70 -21.59 -0.24
CA LEU A 238 -10.16 -20.93 -1.44
C LEU A 238 -9.11 -19.87 -1.10
N MET A 239 -9.34 -19.08 -0.05
CA MET A 239 -8.36 -18.08 0.44
C MET A 239 -7.07 -18.78 0.88
N ALA A 240 -7.15 -19.86 1.64
CA ALA A 240 -5.99 -20.61 2.08
C ALA A 240 -5.20 -21.19 0.90
N ALA A 241 -5.88 -21.76 -0.10
CA ALA A 241 -5.28 -22.25 -1.33
C ALA A 241 -4.61 -21.12 -2.14
N GLY A 242 -5.27 -19.98 -2.28
CA GLY A 242 -4.73 -18.79 -2.94
C GLY A 242 -3.50 -18.24 -2.25
N ALA A 243 -3.54 -18.09 -0.92
CA ALA A 243 -2.40 -17.64 -0.12
C ALA A 243 -1.21 -18.60 -0.23
N TRP A 244 -1.47 -19.92 -0.22
CA TRP A 244 -0.41 -20.92 -0.41
C TRP A 244 0.23 -20.83 -1.80
N LEU A 245 -0.55 -20.64 -2.86
CA LEU A 245 -0.05 -20.41 -4.21
C LEU A 245 0.82 -19.15 -4.29
N CYS A 246 0.36 -18.04 -3.67
CA CYS A 246 1.12 -16.79 -3.61
C CYS A 246 2.44 -16.94 -2.85
N SER A 247 2.50 -17.76 -1.79
CA SER A 247 3.70 -17.94 -0.96
C SER A 247 4.79 -18.75 -1.63
N GLY A 248 4.43 -19.69 -2.47
CA GLY A 248 5.39 -20.60 -3.11
C GLY A 248 6.23 -19.97 -4.22
N ASP A 249 5.91 -18.76 -4.64
CA ASP A 249 6.67 -18.03 -5.64
C ASP A 249 7.78 -17.23 -4.94
N LYS A 250 9.01 -17.73 -4.99
CA LYS A 250 10.15 -17.06 -4.34
C LYS A 250 10.34 -15.66 -4.95
N PRO A 251 10.38 -14.58 -4.14
CA PRO A 251 10.70 -13.27 -4.65
C PRO A 251 12.10 -13.33 -5.28
N ARG A 252 12.20 -13.08 -6.59
CA ARG A 252 13.49 -12.96 -7.25
C ARG A 252 14.10 -11.61 -6.88
N PHE A 253 14.73 -11.56 -5.71
CA PHE A 253 15.59 -10.43 -5.37
C PHE A 253 16.71 -10.35 -6.40
N ARG A 254 16.73 -9.28 -7.16
CA ARG A 254 17.92 -8.89 -7.92
C ARG A 254 19.02 -8.66 -6.90
N LYS A 255 20.00 -9.57 -6.81
CA LYS A 255 21.13 -9.46 -5.87
C LYS A 255 21.74 -8.06 -6.05
N ARG A 256 21.61 -7.22 -5.04
CA ARG A 256 22.17 -5.86 -4.96
C ARG A 256 23.71 -5.87 -5.01
N GLY A 257 24.35 -7.04 -4.95
CA GLY A 257 25.78 -7.23 -5.00
C GLY A 257 26.43 -6.92 -6.36
N LYS A 258 25.70 -7.11 -7.49
CA LYS A 258 26.31 -6.88 -8.82
C LYS A 258 26.32 -5.41 -9.27
N ILE A 259 25.49 -4.56 -8.66
CA ILE A 259 25.51 -3.11 -9.00
C ILE A 259 26.66 -2.42 -8.27
N ASN A 260 26.96 -2.81 -7.03
CA ASN A 260 28.06 -2.23 -6.26
C ASN A 260 29.43 -2.73 -6.75
N GLU A 261 29.53 -3.89 -7.40
CA GLU A 261 30.76 -4.37 -8.03
C GLU A 261 31.00 -3.63 -9.35
N ALA A 262 29.98 -3.43 -10.19
CA ALA A 262 30.12 -2.68 -11.44
C ALA A 262 30.41 -1.18 -11.20
N GLU A 263 29.76 -0.56 -10.18
CA GLU A 263 30.04 0.82 -9.80
C GLU A 263 31.45 0.99 -9.16
N ARG A 264 31.98 -0.03 -8.48
CA ARG A 264 33.35 -0.03 -7.95
C ARG A 264 34.41 -0.31 -9.01
N GLU A 265 34.07 -1.11 -10.04
CA GLU A 265 34.95 -1.33 -11.19
C GLU A 265 35.07 -0.06 -12.05
N ASP A 266 33.97 0.68 -12.26
CA ASP A 266 34.00 1.98 -12.94
C ASP A 266 34.73 3.07 -12.15
N GLU A 267 34.63 3.08 -10.80
CA GLU A 267 35.34 4.02 -9.95
C GLU A 267 36.84 3.75 -9.87
N ASN A 268 37.25 2.47 -10.00
CA ASN A 268 38.66 2.06 -10.06
C ASN A 268 39.26 2.13 -11.48
N ALA A 269 38.45 2.28 -12.52
CA ALA A 269 38.87 2.39 -13.90
C ALA A 269 39.20 3.83 -14.34
N CYS A 270 39.01 4.83 -13.43
CA CYS A 270 39.39 6.20 -13.71
C CYS A 270 40.91 6.37 -13.52
N PRO A 271 41.69 6.63 -14.57
CA PRO A 271 43.14 6.78 -14.45
C PRO A 271 43.42 8.02 -13.57
N GLN A 272 44.24 7.84 -12.53
CA GLN A 272 44.82 8.96 -11.77
C GLN A 272 45.64 9.83 -12.72
N GLY A 273 44.98 10.89 -13.18
CA GLY A 273 45.64 11.91 -14.01
C GLY A 273 46.76 12.62 -13.26
N GLU A 274 47.93 12.42 -13.80
CA GLU A 274 49.03 13.37 -13.91
C GLU A 274 49.22 14.40 -12.78
N LYS A 275 50.06 14.04 -11.82
CA LYS A 275 50.77 15.02 -11.00
C LYS A 275 51.72 15.82 -11.89
N ARG A 276 51.36 17.01 -12.27
CA ARG A 276 52.25 18.02 -12.86
C ARG A 276 53.28 18.41 -11.81
N ASN A 277 54.50 17.94 -12.02
CA ASN A 277 55.71 18.48 -11.35
C ASN A 277 56.02 19.84 -11.96
N ASP A 278 55.66 20.90 -11.24
CA ASP A 278 56.32 22.20 -11.39
C ASP A 278 57.28 22.37 -10.19
N ALA A 279 58.47 21.84 -10.35
CA ALA A 279 59.59 22.17 -9.47
C ALA A 279 60.50 23.14 -10.22
N GLY A 280 60.50 24.33 -9.75
CA GLY A 280 61.35 25.43 -9.75
C GLY A 280 62.68 25.48 -10.58
N GLU A 281 62.78 26.54 -11.27
CA GLU A 281 64.10 27.15 -11.53
C GLU A 281 64.07 28.55 -10.94
N LYS A 282 64.75 28.69 -9.81
CA LYS A 282 65.40 29.98 -9.39
C LYS A 282 66.89 29.79 -9.47
N GLY A 283 67.51 30.64 -10.24
CA GLY A 283 68.96 30.71 -10.27
C GLY A 283 69.45 31.75 -11.26
N ALA A 284 69.91 32.87 -10.76
CA ALA A 284 70.77 33.92 -11.18
C ALA A 284 70.10 35.24 -11.43
#